data_3c7c7d93c6c4c0f8df3e9031c7b7c4bc
#
_entry.id   3c7c7d93c6c4c0f8df3e9031c7b7c4bc
#
_cell.length_a   1.000
_cell.length_b   1.000
_cell.length_c   1.000
_cell.angle_alpha   90.00
_cell.angle_beta   90.00
_cell.angle_gamma   90.00
#
_symmetry.space_group_name_H-M   'P 1'
#
loop_
_entity.id
_entity.type
_entity.pdbx_description
1 polymer ?
#
loop_
_entity_poly.entity_id
_entity_poly.type
_entity_poly.pdbx_seq_one_letter_code
_entity_poly.pdbx_strand_id
1 'polypeptide(L)'
;LGPSQGYPHDAARAPAGDIPEGAPVAKAKFERTKPHCNIGTIGHIDHGKTTLTAAISKVLHDKYPELNEESPFDQIDKAPEERQRGITISIAHIEYQTEKRHYAHVDCPGHADYVKNMITGAAQMDGAILVVAATDGPMPQTREHVLLARQVGVPAIVVALNKCDMVDDEELIELVEMEVRELLTSQEFDGDNCPVVRISAFQALQGDEKWTQSILDLMDAVDEYIPQPERDLAKPFLMPIADVFTITGRGTGV
;
A
#
# COMPACT_ATOMS: atom_id res chain seq x y z
N LEU A 1 -7.17 -40.82 62.09
CA LEU A 1 -6.07 -40.23 62.88
C LEU A 1 -4.76 -40.77 62.28
N GLY A 2 -4.16 -40.06 61.33
CA GLY A 2 -2.84 -40.31 60.76
C GLY A 2 -2.05 -38.99 60.68
N PRO A 3 -0.77 -39.00 60.90
CA PRO A 3 0.01 -37.80 61.19
C PRO A 3 0.33 -36.96 59.96
N SER A 4 0.31 -35.67 60.12
CA SER A 4 0.75 -34.62 59.21
C SER A 4 2.26 -34.71 58.93
N GLN A 5 2.65 -34.87 57.67
CA GLN A 5 4.03 -34.68 57.25
C GLN A 5 4.29 -33.19 56.92
N GLY A 6 5.10 -32.54 57.71
CA GLY A 6 5.61 -31.21 57.46
C GLY A 6 6.62 -31.19 56.31
N TYR A 7 6.51 -30.22 55.40
CA TYR A 7 7.51 -29.92 54.43
C TYR A 7 8.59 -29.03 55.08
N PRO A 8 9.89 -29.29 54.83
CA PRO A 8 10.95 -28.41 55.34
C PRO A 8 11.05 -27.12 54.53
N HIS A 9 10.86 -26.00 55.24
CA HIS A 9 11.31 -24.69 54.80
C HIS A 9 12.83 -24.62 55.04
N ASP A 10 13.60 -24.80 53.99
CA ASP A 10 14.92 -24.16 53.83
C ASP A 10 15.42 -24.43 52.38
N ALA A 11 15.09 -23.55 51.47
CA ALA A 11 15.78 -23.41 50.20
C ALA A 11 16.55 -22.09 50.24
N ALA A 12 17.84 -22.20 50.43
CA ALA A 12 18.77 -21.10 50.43
C ALA A 12 18.57 -20.20 49.22
N ARG A 13 18.29 -18.92 49.46
CA ARG A 13 18.20 -17.84 48.47
C ARG A 13 19.58 -17.66 47.86
N ALA A 14 19.76 -18.07 46.61
CA ALA A 14 20.91 -17.76 45.81
C ALA A 14 21.09 -16.22 45.70
N PRO A 15 22.31 -15.69 45.78
CA PRO A 15 22.52 -14.25 45.64
C PRO A 15 22.09 -13.82 44.25
N ALA A 16 21.31 -12.75 44.19
CA ALA A 16 20.96 -12.05 42.98
C ALA A 16 22.27 -11.60 42.30
N GLY A 17 22.66 -12.27 41.26
CA GLY A 17 23.73 -11.81 40.39
C GLY A 17 23.33 -10.49 39.76
N ASP A 18 24.22 -9.51 39.84
CA ASP A 18 24.11 -8.22 39.19
C ASP A 18 23.83 -8.44 37.70
N ILE A 19 22.60 -8.15 37.27
CA ILE A 19 22.28 -8.00 35.87
C ILE A 19 22.96 -6.71 35.43
N PRO A 20 23.95 -6.74 34.51
CA PRO A 20 24.51 -5.50 34.01
C PRO A 20 23.37 -4.68 33.42
N GLU A 21 23.15 -3.46 33.91
CA GLU A 21 22.28 -2.47 33.29
C GLU A 21 22.71 -2.37 31.82
N GLY A 22 21.85 -2.91 30.93
CA GLY A 22 22.07 -2.81 29.50
C GLY A 22 22.18 -1.35 29.14
N ALA A 23 23.32 -0.95 28.63
CA ALA A 23 23.47 0.37 28.03
C ALA A 23 22.27 0.60 27.10
N PRO A 24 21.61 1.77 27.13
CA PRO A 24 20.52 2.04 26.24
C PRO A 24 21.04 1.88 24.80
N VAL A 25 20.56 0.85 24.10
CA VAL A 25 20.79 0.73 22.66
C VAL A 25 20.08 1.93 22.09
N ALA A 26 20.81 3.01 21.87
CA ALA A 26 20.31 4.18 21.18
C ALA A 26 19.84 3.65 19.81
N LYS A 27 18.53 3.62 19.58
CA LYS A 27 17.98 3.33 18.26
C LYS A 27 18.68 4.26 17.28
N ALA A 28 19.33 3.70 16.28
CA ALA A 28 19.92 4.49 15.20
C ALA A 28 18.85 5.47 14.72
N LYS A 29 19.20 6.76 14.67
CA LYS A 29 18.29 7.79 14.19
C LYS A 29 18.00 7.45 12.74
N PHE A 30 16.72 7.25 12.42
CA PHE A 30 16.30 7.01 11.03
C PHE A 30 16.61 8.28 10.22
N GLU A 31 17.56 8.19 9.31
CA GLU A 31 17.89 9.28 8.38
C GLU A 31 17.19 9.02 7.05
N ARG A 32 16.28 9.92 6.69
CA ARG A 32 15.64 9.89 5.37
C ARG A 32 16.63 10.36 4.33
N THR A 33 17.12 9.43 3.52
CA THR A 33 18.08 9.71 2.44
C THR A 33 17.39 10.11 1.14
N LYS A 34 16.10 9.79 0.99
CA LYS A 34 15.27 10.07 -0.20
C LYS A 34 13.99 10.81 0.18
N PRO A 35 13.41 11.60 -0.75
CA PRO A 35 12.07 12.16 -0.59
C PRO A 35 11.05 11.05 -0.33
N HIS A 36 10.12 11.29 0.59
CA HIS A 36 9.08 10.34 0.96
C HIS A 36 7.74 10.76 0.38
N CYS A 37 7.01 9.81 -0.19
CA CYS A 37 5.70 10.01 -0.77
C CYS A 37 4.77 8.87 -0.36
N ASN A 38 3.56 9.21 0.08
CA ASN A 38 2.52 8.25 0.33
C ASN A 38 1.69 8.08 -0.93
N ILE A 39 1.65 6.88 -1.48
CA ILE A 39 0.81 6.57 -2.63
C ILE A 39 -0.12 5.41 -2.28
N GLY A 40 -1.13 5.18 -3.10
CA GLY A 40 -1.95 4.00 -2.90
C GLY A 40 -2.72 3.60 -4.14
N THR A 41 -3.18 2.36 -4.14
CA THR A 41 -4.02 1.80 -5.19
C THR A 41 -5.50 2.02 -4.88
N ILE A 42 -6.21 2.58 -5.85
CA ILE A 42 -7.66 2.76 -5.83
C ILE A 42 -8.28 2.17 -7.10
N GLY A 43 -9.57 1.89 -7.10
CA GLY A 43 -10.29 1.33 -8.24
C GLY A 43 -11.25 0.21 -7.85
N HIS A 44 -11.93 -0.34 -8.84
CA HIS A 44 -12.97 -1.35 -8.65
C HIS A 44 -12.44 -2.67 -8.06
N ILE A 45 -13.33 -3.44 -7.43
CA ILE A 45 -13.05 -4.82 -7.02
C ILE A 45 -12.62 -5.64 -8.24
N ASP A 46 -11.74 -6.62 -8.06
CA ASP A 46 -11.22 -7.54 -9.09
C ASP A 46 -10.46 -6.89 -10.25
N HIS A 47 -10.20 -5.58 -10.22
CA HIS A 47 -9.33 -4.92 -11.19
C HIS A 47 -7.83 -5.17 -10.93
N GLY A 48 -7.47 -5.84 -9.82
CA GLY A 48 -6.11 -6.31 -9.53
C GLY A 48 -5.25 -5.33 -8.75
N LYS A 49 -5.83 -4.51 -7.85
CA LYS A 49 -5.09 -3.56 -6.97
C LYS A 49 -4.02 -4.26 -6.14
N THR A 50 -4.42 -5.23 -5.32
CA THR A 50 -3.51 -6.00 -4.46
C THR A 50 -2.49 -6.79 -5.28
N THR A 51 -2.90 -7.33 -6.43
CA THR A 51 -2.00 -8.00 -7.37
C THR A 51 -0.94 -7.03 -7.91
N LEU A 52 -1.34 -5.80 -8.25
CA LEU A 52 -0.40 -4.75 -8.68
C LEU A 52 0.54 -4.35 -7.55
N THR A 53 0.02 -4.18 -6.35
CA THR A 53 0.82 -3.86 -5.16
C THR A 53 1.91 -4.91 -4.91
N ALA A 54 1.55 -6.19 -5.01
CA ALA A 54 2.51 -7.30 -4.93
C ALA A 54 3.52 -7.30 -6.10
N ALA A 55 3.05 -7.02 -7.33
CA ALA A 55 3.91 -6.95 -8.51
C ALA A 55 4.95 -5.82 -8.39
N ILE A 56 4.54 -4.63 -7.93
CA ILE A 56 5.46 -3.50 -7.68
C ILE A 56 6.52 -3.91 -6.66
N SER A 57 6.10 -4.49 -5.51
CA SER A 57 7.02 -4.93 -4.46
C SER A 57 8.06 -5.93 -4.99
N LYS A 58 7.62 -6.95 -5.73
CA LYS A 58 8.50 -7.96 -6.30
C LYS A 58 9.45 -7.38 -7.34
N VAL A 59 8.93 -6.63 -8.32
CA VAL A 59 9.74 -6.07 -9.41
C VAL A 59 10.79 -5.09 -8.90
N LEU A 60 10.45 -4.27 -7.89
CA LEU A 60 11.41 -3.36 -7.27
C LEU A 60 12.42 -4.11 -6.39
N HIS A 61 12.03 -5.20 -5.72
CA HIS A 61 12.97 -6.07 -5.02
C HIS A 61 13.95 -6.72 -5.99
N ASP A 62 13.48 -7.29 -7.10
CA ASP A 62 14.31 -7.92 -8.10
C ASP A 62 15.31 -6.94 -8.74
N LYS A 63 14.87 -5.70 -8.98
CA LYS A 63 15.71 -4.65 -9.57
C LYS A 63 16.65 -4.00 -8.55
N TYR A 64 16.21 -3.80 -7.31
CA TYR A 64 16.94 -3.11 -6.25
C TYR A 64 16.89 -3.89 -4.92
N PRO A 65 17.52 -5.07 -4.83
CA PRO A 65 17.38 -5.96 -3.67
C PRO A 65 17.98 -5.38 -2.39
N GLU A 66 18.93 -4.44 -2.51
CA GLU A 66 19.52 -3.76 -1.36
C GLU A 66 18.60 -2.71 -0.72
N LEU A 67 17.58 -2.24 -1.47
CA LEU A 67 16.69 -1.17 -1.06
C LEU A 67 15.30 -1.67 -0.66
N ASN A 68 14.90 -2.83 -1.13
CA ASN A 68 13.54 -3.33 -1.00
C ASN A 68 13.51 -4.74 -0.44
N GLU A 69 12.55 -4.97 0.46
CA GLU A 69 12.14 -6.32 0.87
C GLU A 69 10.94 -6.75 0.03
N GLU A 70 10.91 -8.00 -0.39
CA GLU A 70 9.76 -8.55 -1.10
C GLU A 70 8.57 -8.70 -0.14
N SER A 71 7.43 -8.13 -0.51
CA SER A 71 6.16 -8.33 0.19
C SER A 71 5.24 -9.20 -0.66
N PRO A 72 5.22 -10.53 -0.44
CA PRO A 72 4.37 -11.44 -1.19
C PRO A 72 2.88 -11.14 -1.00
N PHE A 73 2.06 -11.49 -1.98
CA PHE A 73 0.60 -11.29 -1.96
C PHE A 73 -0.06 -11.72 -0.65
N ASP A 74 0.33 -12.90 -0.12
CA ASP A 74 -0.21 -13.45 1.14
C ASP A 74 0.14 -12.62 2.39
N GLN A 75 1.12 -11.73 2.28
CA GLN A 75 1.48 -10.82 3.37
C GLN A 75 0.78 -9.47 3.25
N ILE A 76 0.22 -9.14 2.11
CA ILE A 76 -0.59 -7.95 1.88
C ILE A 76 -2.01 -8.21 2.40
N ASP A 77 -2.69 -9.22 1.88
CA ASP A 77 -4.01 -9.67 2.36
C ASP A 77 -3.84 -10.70 3.50
N LYS A 78 -3.69 -10.19 4.74
CA LYS A 78 -3.35 -11.01 5.91
C LYS A 78 -4.56 -11.67 6.58
N ALA A 79 -5.73 -11.03 6.54
CA ALA A 79 -6.90 -11.49 7.27
C ALA A 79 -7.46 -12.80 6.68
N PRO A 80 -7.83 -13.78 7.51
CA PRO A 80 -8.43 -15.02 7.03
C PRO A 80 -9.70 -14.80 6.18
N GLU A 81 -10.48 -13.76 6.47
CA GLU A 81 -11.67 -13.39 5.70
C GLU A 81 -11.30 -12.86 4.31
N GLU A 82 -10.22 -12.06 4.18
CA GLU A 82 -9.71 -11.55 2.91
C GLU A 82 -9.31 -12.70 1.99
N ARG A 83 -8.54 -13.65 2.53
CA ARG A 83 -8.11 -14.84 1.79
C ARG A 83 -9.27 -15.75 1.38
N GLN A 84 -10.27 -15.91 2.23
CA GLN A 84 -11.44 -16.75 1.94
C GLN A 84 -12.35 -16.12 0.88
N ARG A 85 -12.48 -14.81 0.89
CA ARG A 85 -13.35 -14.07 -0.03
C ARG A 85 -12.62 -13.61 -1.30
N GLY A 86 -11.28 -13.59 -1.30
CA GLY A 86 -10.46 -13.05 -2.38
C GLY A 86 -10.60 -11.54 -2.58
N ILE A 87 -10.95 -10.81 -1.51
CA ILE A 87 -11.15 -9.35 -1.55
C ILE A 87 -10.41 -8.68 -0.40
N THR A 88 -9.82 -7.52 -0.65
CA THR A 88 -9.21 -6.68 0.39
C THR A 88 -10.29 -5.99 1.21
N ILE A 89 -10.26 -6.17 2.52
CA ILE A 89 -11.19 -5.59 3.49
C ILE A 89 -10.53 -4.45 4.25
N SER A 90 -9.33 -4.71 4.77
CA SER A 90 -8.54 -3.78 5.56
C SER A 90 -7.53 -3.07 4.69
N ILE A 91 -7.09 -1.88 5.14
CA ILE A 91 -6.00 -1.17 4.49
C ILE A 91 -4.69 -1.92 4.78
N ALA A 92 -3.94 -2.26 3.74
CA ALA A 92 -2.59 -2.77 3.87
C ALA A 92 -1.56 -1.67 3.59
N HIS A 93 -0.49 -1.65 4.38
CA HIS A 93 0.62 -0.72 4.19
C HIS A 93 1.88 -1.53 3.88
N ILE A 94 2.53 -1.17 2.80
CA ILE A 94 3.84 -1.69 2.42
C ILE A 94 4.79 -0.54 2.09
N GLU A 95 6.08 -0.78 2.21
CA GLU A 95 7.11 0.20 1.90
C GLU A 95 8.01 -0.34 0.79
N TYR A 96 8.39 0.54 -0.13
CA TYR A 96 9.38 0.25 -1.16
C TYR A 96 10.03 1.54 -1.66
N GLN A 97 11.11 1.39 -2.43
CA GLN A 97 11.91 2.49 -2.93
C GLN A 97 12.22 2.32 -4.42
N THR A 98 12.16 3.44 -5.14
CA THR A 98 12.81 3.60 -6.43
C THR A 98 14.19 4.22 -6.24
N GLU A 99 14.93 4.48 -7.31
CA GLU A 99 16.15 5.27 -7.21
C GLU A 99 15.90 6.69 -6.70
N LYS A 100 14.75 7.28 -7.04
CA LYS A 100 14.41 8.68 -6.79
C LYS A 100 13.71 8.90 -5.45
N ARG A 101 12.81 7.98 -5.04
CA ARG A 101 11.89 8.20 -3.91
C ARG A 101 11.71 6.95 -3.04
N HIS A 102 11.32 7.22 -1.80
CA HIS A 102 10.80 6.22 -0.86
C HIS A 102 9.28 6.33 -0.79
N TYR A 103 8.59 5.22 -0.91
CA TYR A 103 7.13 5.15 -0.91
C TYR A 103 6.58 4.38 0.29
N ALA A 104 5.56 4.95 0.95
CA ALA A 104 4.61 4.19 1.73
C ALA A 104 3.39 3.95 0.85
N HIS A 105 3.10 2.70 0.54
CA HIS A 105 2.01 2.30 -0.33
C HIS A 105 0.83 1.82 0.50
N VAL A 106 -0.34 2.37 0.21
CA VAL A 106 -1.62 2.06 0.85
C VAL A 106 -2.47 1.26 -0.13
N ASP A 107 -2.63 -0.04 0.10
CA ASP A 107 -3.58 -0.85 -0.69
C ASP A 107 -4.99 -0.68 -0.14
N CYS A 108 -5.87 -0.08 -0.93
CA CYS A 108 -7.24 0.24 -0.53
C CYS A 108 -8.22 -0.84 -0.98
N PRO A 109 -9.23 -1.17 -0.13
CA PRO A 109 -10.30 -2.06 -0.52
C PRO A 109 -11.08 -1.51 -1.71
N GLY A 110 -11.54 -2.41 -2.59
CA GLY A 110 -12.31 -2.03 -3.79
C GLY A 110 -13.82 -2.19 -3.63
N HIS A 111 -14.28 -2.87 -2.57
CA HIS A 111 -15.69 -3.20 -2.39
C HIS A 111 -16.46 -2.05 -1.72
N ALA A 112 -17.70 -1.80 -2.19
CA ALA A 112 -18.55 -0.71 -1.70
C ALA A 112 -18.81 -0.75 -0.18
N ASP A 113 -18.86 -1.95 0.43
CA ASP A 113 -19.08 -2.11 1.87
C ASP A 113 -17.92 -1.54 2.71
N TYR A 114 -16.74 -1.34 2.12
CA TYR A 114 -15.52 -0.91 2.81
C TYR A 114 -15.09 0.51 2.44
N VAL A 115 -16.02 1.33 1.94
CA VAL A 115 -15.78 2.74 1.56
C VAL A 115 -15.13 3.55 2.67
N LYS A 116 -15.47 3.31 3.95
CA LYS A 116 -14.82 3.99 5.08
C LYS A 116 -13.32 3.76 5.11
N ASN A 117 -12.89 2.50 4.91
CA ASN A 117 -11.48 2.14 4.91
C ASN A 117 -10.78 2.76 3.70
N MET A 118 -11.45 2.78 2.54
CA MET A 118 -10.95 3.47 1.35
C MET A 118 -10.72 4.96 1.60
N ILE A 119 -11.69 5.67 2.20
CA ILE A 119 -11.57 7.10 2.52
C ILE A 119 -10.41 7.35 3.49
N THR A 120 -10.29 6.52 4.54
CA THR A 120 -9.20 6.64 5.52
C THR A 120 -7.83 6.44 4.87
N GLY A 121 -7.70 5.46 3.96
CA GLY A 121 -6.48 5.24 3.19
C GLY A 121 -6.18 6.39 2.24
N ALA A 122 -7.17 6.81 1.45
CA ALA A 122 -7.02 7.88 0.47
C ALA A 122 -6.63 9.22 1.10
N ALA A 123 -7.14 9.52 2.30
CA ALA A 123 -6.80 10.75 3.02
C ALA A 123 -5.31 10.84 3.45
N GLN A 124 -4.58 9.73 3.39
CA GLN A 124 -3.15 9.68 3.71
C GLN A 124 -2.25 9.81 2.48
N MET A 125 -2.82 9.79 1.26
CA MET A 125 -2.07 9.73 0.01
C MET A 125 -1.64 11.10 -0.49
N ASP A 126 -0.40 11.18 -0.94
CA ASP A 126 0.15 12.31 -1.70
C ASP A 126 -0.07 12.14 -3.22
N GLY A 127 -0.52 10.99 -3.64
CA GLY A 127 -0.92 10.63 -4.99
C GLY A 127 -1.54 9.24 -5.05
N ALA A 128 -2.26 8.92 -6.10
CA ALA A 128 -2.90 7.62 -6.24
C ALA A 128 -2.61 6.93 -7.58
N ILE A 129 -2.61 5.61 -7.56
CA ILE A 129 -2.60 4.77 -8.76
C ILE A 129 -4.03 4.25 -8.96
N LEU A 130 -4.70 4.71 -10.00
CA LEU A 130 -6.03 4.23 -10.38
C LEU A 130 -5.87 2.95 -11.21
N VAL A 131 -6.32 1.84 -10.67
CA VAL A 131 -6.26 0.53 -11.36
C VAL A 131 -7.59 0.26 -12.06
N VAL A 132 -7.53 0.15 -13.37
CA VAL A 132 -8.68 -0.18 -14.24
C VAL A 132 -8.34 -1.40 -15.07
N ALA A 133 -9.23 -2.41 -15.09
CA ALA A 133 -9.04 -3.55 -15.98
C ALA A 133 -9.41 -3.17 -17.40
N ALA A 134 -8.52 -3.45 -18.37
CA ALA A 134 -8.78 -3.21 -19.79
C ALA A 134 -9.96 -4.02 -20.33
N THR A 135 -10.29 -5.15 -19.68
CA THR A 135 -11.42 -6.02 -20.03
C THR A 135 -12.79 -5.42 -19.66
N ASP A 136 -12.84 -4.55 -18.63
CA ASP A 136 -14.10 -4.13 -18.01
C ASP A 136 -14.32 -2.62 -18.12
N GLY A 137 -13.25 -1.85 -18.30
CA GLY A 137 -13.28 -0.38 -18.26
C GLY A 137 -13.60 0.20 -16.88
N PRO A 138 -13.94 1.50 -16.80
CA PRO A 138 -14.27 2.16 -15.55
C PRO A 138 -15.64 1.74 -15.02
N MET A 139 -15.64 0.96 -13.96
CA MET A 139 -16.81 0.40 -13.27
C MET A 139 -17.35 1.37 -12.18
N PRO A 140 -18.53 1.11 -11.58
CA PRO A 140 -19.12 2.03 -10.60
C PRO A 140 -18.22 2.42 -9.45
N GLN A 141 -17.52 1.47 -8.79
CA GLN A 141 -16.59 1.80 -7.71
C GLN A 141 -15.37 2.59 -8.22
N THR A 142 -14.96 2.42 -9.48
CA THR A 142 -13.92 3.26 -10.07
C THR A 142 -14.30 4.73 -10.00
N ARG A 143 -15.55 5.05 -10.39
CA ARG A 143 -16.09 6.41 -10.37
C ARG A 143 -16.20 6.96 -8.95
N GLU A 144 -16.69 6.14 -8.02
CA GLU A 144 -16.78 6.50 -6.60
C GLU A 144 -15.41 6.78 -6.00
N HIS A 145 -14.41 5.95 -6.28
CA HIS A 145 -13.06 6.11 -5.75
C HIS A 145 -12.37 7.36 -6.27
N VAL A 146 -12.55 7.70 -7.55
CA VAL A 146 -12.01 8.94 -8.12
C VAL A 146 -12.66 10.16 -7.48
N LEU A 147 -13.99 10.15 -7.30
CA LEU A 147 -14.72 11.21 -6.60
C LEU A 147 -14.24 11.38 -5.16
N LEU A 148 -14.10 10.28 -4.41
CA LEU A 148 -13.63 10.30 -3.02
C LEU A 148 -12.17 10.76 -2.92
N ALA A 149 -11.30 10.32 -3.81
CA ALA A 149 -9.92 10.79 -3.88
C ALA A 149 -9.86 12.31 -4.07
N ARG A 150 -10.72 12.87 -4.93
CA ARG A 150 -10.84 14.32 -5.10
C ARG A 150 -11.29 15.02 -3.82
N GLN A 151 -12.33 14.47 -3.16
CA GLN A 151 -12.87 15.05 -1.93
C GLN A 151 -11.89 15.06 -0.75
N VAL A 152 -11.05 14.04 -0.62
CA VAL A 152 -10.03 13.97 0.43
C VAL A 152 -8.75 14.72 0.07
N GLY A 153 -8.66 15.27 -1.15
CA GLY A 153 -7.57 16.15 -1.57
C GLY A 153 -6.36 15.45 -2.15
N VAL A 154 -6.50 14.25 -2.71
CA VAL A 154 -5.43 13.60 -3.49
C VAL A 154 -5.05 14.50 -4.66
N PRO A 155 -3.79 14.97 -4.78
CA PRO A 155 -3.44 15.99 -5.75
C PRO A 155 -3.28 15.47 -7.18
N ALA A 156 -2.86 14.21 -7.37
CA ALA A 156 -2.57 13.65 -8.69
C ALA A 156 -2.88 12.15 -8.74
N ILE A 157 -3.29 11.68 -9.91
CA ILE A 157 -3.59 10.27 -10.19
C ILE A 157 -2.79 9.82 -11.40
N VAL A 158 -2.14 8.66 -11.29
CA VAL A 158 -1.55 7.90 -12.41
C VAL A 158 -2.46 6.70 -12.69
N VAL A 159 -2.70 6.37 -13.95
CA VAL A 159 -3.56 5.24 -14.33
C VAL A 159 -2.73 4.01 -14.66
N ALA A 160 -3.05 2.91 -14.01
CA ALA A 160 -2.57 1.58 -14.35
C ALA A 160 -3.70 0.82 -15.08
N LEU A 161 -3.63 0.75 -16.39
CA LEU A 161 -4.57 -0.03 -17.20
C LEU A 161 -4.12 -1.48 -17.17
N ASN A 162 -4.78 -2.27 -16.31
CA ASN A 162 -4.37 -3.63 -15.98
C ASN A 162 -5.08 -4.69 -16.83
N LYS A 163 -4.58 -5.92 -16.82
CA LYS A 163 -5.07 -7.06 -17.60
C LYS A 163 -5.00 -6.86 -19.12
N CYS A 164 -4.06 -6.05 -19.59
CA CYS A 164 -3.87 -5.84 -21.04
C CYS A 164 -3.39 -7.10 -21.79
N ASP A 165 -2.91 -8.10 -21.07
CA ASP A 165 -2.59 -9.43 -21.61
C ASP A 165 -3.82 -10.23 -22.05
N MET A 166 -5.01 -9.84 -21.58
CA MET A 166 -6.28 -10.51 -21.88
C MET A 166 -7.06 -9.85 -23.03
N VAL A 167 -6.57 -8.75 -23.59
CA VAL A 167 -7.23 -7.98 -24.64
C VAL A 167 -6.31 -7.89 -25.84
N ASP A 168 -6.70 -8.54 -26.96
CA ASP A 168 -5.95 -8.53 -28.21
C ASP A 168 -6.32 -7.33 -29.11
N ASP A 169 -7.44 -6.67 -28.83
CA ASP A 169 -7.97 -5.56 -29.62
C ASP A 169 -7.43 -4.22 -29.09
N GLU A 170 -6.54 -3.61 -29.86
CA GLU A 170 -5.92 -2.33 -29.55
C GLU A 170 -6.96 -1.18 -29.50
N GLU A 171 -7.97 -1.21 -30.38
CA GLU A 171 -9.00 -0.16 -30.41
C GLU A 171 -9.85 -0.19 -29.14
N LEU A 172 -10.08 -1.38 -28.57
CA LEU A 172 -10.78 -1.54 -27.30
C LEU A 172 -9.96 -0.96 -26.12
N ILE A 173 -8.65 -1.20 -26.11
CA ILE A 173 -7.76 -0.65 -25.08
C ILE A 173 -7.75 0.89 -25.15
N GLU A 174 -7.68 1.46 -26.36
CA GLU A 174 -7.73 2.92 -26.56
C GLU A 174 -9.07 3.52 -26.14
N LEU A 175 -10.18 2.81 -26.39
CA LEU A 175 -11.51 3.24 -25.96
C LEU A 175 -11.59 3.31 -24.42
N VAL A 176 -11.12 2.26 -23.74
CA VAL A 176 -11.09 2.24 -22.26
C VAL A 176 -10.20 3.35 -21.72
N GLU A 177 -9.05 3.60 -22.35
CA GLU A 177 -8.18 4.71 -21.96
C GLU A 177 -8.90 6.06 -22.08
N MET A 178 -9.64 6.30 -23.18
CA MET A 178 -10.44 7.50 -23.36
C MET A 178 -11.50 7.66 -22.26
N GLU A 179 -12.25 6.60 -21.95
CA GLU A 179 -13.28 6.63 -20.91
C GLU A 179 -12.69 6.96 -19.52
N VAL A 180 -11.49 6.45 -19.22
CA VAL A 180 -10.81 6.75 -17.97
C VAL A 180 -10.36 8.22 -17.92
N ARG A 181 -9.83 8.76 -19.01
CA ARG A 181 -9.44 10.18 -19.11
C ARG A 181 -10.64 11.11 -18.96
N GLU A 182 -11.77 10.79 -19.59
CA GLU A 182 -13.03 11.54 -19.43
C GLU A 182 -13.53 11.49 -17.98
N LEU A 183 -13.45 10.32 -17.33
CA LEU A 183 -13.81 10.18 -15.94
C LEU A 183 -12.94 11.08 -15.04
N LEU A 184 -11.61 11.08 -15.22
CA LEU A 184 -10.70 11.91 -14.45
C LEU A 184 -10.99 13.39 -14.65
N THR A 185 -11.19 13.83 -15.90
CA THR A 185 -11.54 15.22 -16.25
C THR A 185 -12.86 15.64 -15.61
N SER A 186 -13.88 14.75 -15.60
CA SER A 186 -15.18 15.01 -14.98
C SER A 186 -15.10 15.23 -13.46
N GLN A 187 -14.05 14.73 -12.81
CA GLN A 187 -13.76 14.87 -11.39
C GLN A 187 -12.66 15.90 -11.10
N GLU A 188 -12.38 16.78 -12.06
CA GLU A 188 -11.43 17.88 -11.94
C GLU A 188 -9.96 17.44 -11.73
N PHE A 189 -9.60 16.23 -12.16
CA PHE A 189 -8.21 15.82 -12.35
C PHE A 189 -7.76 16.15 -13.78
N ASP A 190 -6.45 16.23 -13.99
CA ASP A 190 -5.87 16.46 -15.32
C ASP A 190 -5.90 15.17 -16.17
N GLY A 191 -7.08 14.82 -16.69
CA GLY A 191 -7.29 13.60 -17.47
C GLY A 191 -6.52 13.59 -18.79
N ASP A 192 -6.28 14.77 -19.38
CA ASP A 192 -5.59 14.87 -20.67
C ASP A 192 -4.09 14.54 -20.56
N ASN A 193 -3.43 15.03 -19.50
CA ASN A 193 -1.97 14.86 -19.30
C ASN A 193 -1.62 13.74 -18.31
N CYS A 194 -2.63 13.12 -17.67
CA CYS A 194 -2.38 12.05 -16.71
C CYS A 194 -1.72 10.85 -17.42
N PRO A 195 -0.62 10.31 -16.88
CA PRO A 195 -0.01 9.10 -17.42
C PRO A 195 -0.95 7.91 -17.33
N VAL A 196 -1.10 7.18 -18.44
CA VAL A 196 -1.80 5.90 -18.51
C VAL A 196 -0.79 4.84 -18.96
N VAL A 197 -0.52 3.88 -18.08
CA VAL A 197 0.43 2.81 -18.35
C VAL A 197 -0.31 1.49 -18.48
N ARG A 198 -0.10 0.81 -19.59
CA ARG A 198 -0.70 -0.50 -19.91
C ARG A 198 0.12 -1.60 -19.26
N ILE A 199 -0.50 -2.38 -18.38
CA ILE A 199 0.18 -3.39 -17.58
C ILE A 199 -0.57 -4.72 -17.56
N SER A 200 0.14 -5.76 -17.16
CA SER A 200 -0.42 -6.98 -16.61
C SER A 200 0.29 -7.31 -15.30
N ALA A 201 -0.35 -6.96 -14.19
CA ALA A 201 0.22 -7.21 -12.86
C ALA A 201 0.44 -8.72 -12.60
N PHE A 202 -0.47 -9.56 -13.10
CA PHE A 202 -0.36 -11.01 -12.95
C PHE A 202 0.82 -11.59 -13.73
N GLN A 203 0.99 -11.21 -14.99
CA GLN A 203 2.12 -11.69 -15.80
C GLN A 203 3.46 -11.16 -15.30
N ALA A 204 3.50 -9.92 -14.79
CA ALA A 204 4.69 -9.37 -14.14
C ALA A 204 5.09 -10.19 -12.90
N LEU A 205 4.12 -10.62 -12.06
CA LEU A 205 4.36 -11.53 -10.93
C LEU A 205 4.90 -12.89 -11.38
N GLN A 206 4.53 -13.37 -12.57
CA GLN A 206 5.06 -14.62 -13.14
C GLN A 206 6.46 -14.46 -13.74
N GLY A 207 6.98 -13.23 -13.81
CA GLY A 207 8.31 -12.93 -14.31
C GLY A 207 8.38 -12.72 -15.83
N ASP A 208 7.28 -12.41 -16.50
CA ASP A 208 7.28 -12.02 -17.91
C ASP A 208 8.03 -10.69 -18.07
N GLU A 209 9.06 -10.68 -18.93
CA GLU A 209 9.96 -9.52 -19.09
C GLU A 209 9.23 -8.27 -19.59
N LYS A 210 8.30 -8.42 -20.55
CA LYS A 210 7.51 -7.30 -21.08
C LYS A 210 6.70 -6.63 -19.98
N TRP A 211 6.01 -7.44 -19.19
CA TRP A 211 5.13 -6.94 -18.15
C TRP A 211 5.88 -6.49 -16.90
N THR A 212 7.03 -7.08 -16.62
CA THR A 212 7.97 -6.57 -15.61
C THR A 212 8.45 -5.17 -15.96
N GLN A 213 8.82 -4.93 -17.24
CA GLN A 213 9.20 -3.61 -17.71
C GLN A 213 8.04 -2.61 -17.59
N SER A 214 6.81 -3.01 -17.90
CA SER A 214 5.66 -2.12 -17.78
C SER A 214 5.37 -1.67 -16.34
N ILE A 215 5.67 -2.51 -15.34
CA ILE A 215 5.62 -2.10 -13.92
C ILE A 215 6.68 -1.07 -13.59
N LEU A 216 7.90 -1.20 -14.15
CA LEU A 216 8.95 -0.20 -13.99
C LEU A 216 8.56 1.13 -14.65
N ASP A 217 7.99 1.07 -15.85
CA ASP A 217 7.49 2.26 -16.57
C ASP A 217 6.36 2.96 -15.77
N LEU A 218 5.49 2.18 -15.10
CA LEU A 218 4.49 2.71 -14.19
C LEU A 218 5.14 3.45 -13.01
N MET A 219 6.17 2.87 -12.41
CA MET A 219 6.86 3.52 -11.27
C MET A 219 7.64 4.75 -11.70
N ASP A 220 8.21 4.77 -12.90
CA ASP A 220 8.83 5.96 -13.48
C ASP A 220 7.80 7.06 -13.72
N ALA A 221 6.61 6.72 -14.23
CA ALA A 221 5.51 7.67 -14.38
C ALA A 221 5.03 8.23 -13.03
N VAL A 222 4.96 7.39 -11.99
CA VAL A 222 4.64 7.81 -10.61
C VAL A 222 5.71 8.76 -10.07
N ASP A 223 7.00 8.44 -10.28
CA ASP A 223 8.13 9.27 -9.84
C ASP A 223 8.11 10.67 -10.48
N GLU A 224 7.65 10.78 -11.75
CA GLU A 224 7.68 12.02 -12.52
C GLU A 224 6.40 12.85 -12.35
N TYR A 225 5.25 12.21 -12.35
CA TYR A 225 3.96 12.90 -12.38
C TYR A 225 3.42 13.28 -11.00
N ILE A 226 3.59 12.41 -9.98
CA ILE A 226 3.11 12.72 -8.64
C ILE A 226 4.01 13.79 -8.01
N PRO A 227 3.44 14.94 -7.58
CA PRO A 227 4.23 16.01 -7.00
C PRO A 227 4.88 15.57 -5.69
N GLN A 228 6.06 16.11 -5.40
CA GLN A 228 6.65 15.91 -4.08
C GLN A 228 5.83 16.66 -3.04
N PRO A 229 5.38 15.99 -1.97
CA PRO A 229 4.56 16.63 -0.95
C PRO A 229 5.35 17.68 -0.18
N GLU A 230 4.84 18.91 -0.13
CA GLU A 230 5.36 19.96 0.72
C GLU A 230 4.87 19.78 2.14
N ARG A 231 5.79 19.54 3.08
CA ARG A 231 5.50 19.38 4.50
C ARG A 231 5.77 20.69 5.25
N ASP A 232 4.73 21.31 5.78
CA ASP A 232 4.86 22.52 6.59
C ASP A 232 5.35 22.15 8.00
N LEU A 233 6.67 22.24 8.19
CA LEU A 233 7.33 21.90 9.46
C LEU A 233 7.08 22.95 10.55
N ALA A 234 6.54 24.12 10.23
CA ALA A 234 6.24 25.17 11.17
C ALA A 234 4.87 25.05 11.84
N LYS A 235 3.97 24.22 11.24
CA LYS A 235 2.64 23.97 11.83
C LYS A 235 2.74 23.06 13.06
N PRO A 236 1.78 23.18 13.99
CA PRO A 236 1.62 22.23 15.09
C PRO A 236 1.46 20.81 14.56
N PHE A 237 2.00 19.84 15.31
CA PHE A 237 1.83 18.42 14.98
C PHE A 237 0.34 18.05 14.91
N LEU A 238 -0.07 17.44 13.81
CA LEU A 238 -1.43 16.90 13.59
C LEU A 238 -1.30 15.47 13.06
N MET A 239 -1.93 14.54 13.75
CA MET A 239 -2.02 13.15 13.34
C MET A 239 -3.48 12.67 13.42
N PRO A 240 -4.15 12.42 12.30
CA PRO A 240 -5.46 11.79 12.32
C PRO A 240 -5.33 10.35 12.84
N ILE A 241 -6.19 9.97 13.80
CA ILE A 241 -6.24 8.61 14.32
C ILE A 241 -7.19 7.81 13.43
N ALA A 242 -6.64 6.81 12.73
CA ALA A 242 -7.39 5.92 11.86
C ALA A 242 -7.85 4.65 12.60
N ASP A 243 -7.01 4.13 13.50
CA ASP A 243 -7.29 2.93 14.29
C ASP A 243 -6.61 2.99 15.65
N VAL A 244 -7.11 2.22 16.61
CA VAL A 244 -6.55 2.11 17.98
C VAL A 244 -6.48 0.63 18.35
N PHE A 245 -5.29 0.14 18.64
CA PHE A 245 -5.08 -1.25 19.03
C PHE A 245 -4.22 -1.35 20.30
N THR A 246 -4.41 -2.43 21.05
CA THR A 246 -3.66 -2.68 22.27
C THR A 246 -2.76 -3.91 22.09
N ILE A 247 -1.49 -3.73 22.36
CA ILE A 247 -0.51 -4.83 22.36
C ILE A 247 -0.22 -5.20 23.81
N THR A 248 -0.50 -6.45 24.18
CA THR A 248 -0.24 -6.97 25.53
C THR A 248 1.23 -6.80 25.88
N GLY A 249 1.50 -6.11 27.01
CA GLY A 249 2.86 -5.84 27.50
C GLY A 249 3.57 -4.65 26.84
N ARG A 250 2.98 -4.01 25.81
CA ARG A 250 3.56 -2.84 25.13
C ARG A 250 2.70 -1.58 25.20
N GLY A 251 1.41 -1.71 25.54
CA GLY A 251 0.47 -0.59 25.65
C GLY A 251 -0.40 -0.41 24.43
N THR A 252 -0.99 0.78 24.31
CA THR A 252 -1.88 1.15 23.20
C THR A 252 -1.10 1.82 22.09
N GLY A 253 -1.31 1.35 20.86
CA GLY A 253 -0.86 1.99 19.62
C GLY A 253 -2.01 2.72 18.92
N VAL A 254 -1.69 3.76 18.18
CA VAL A 254 -2.59 4.56 17.35
C VAL A 254 -1.97 4.78 16.00
#